data_3df76e214ef1c0b8c553612530e585ca
#
_entry.id   3df76e214ef1c0b8c553612530e585ca
#
_cell.length_a   1.000
_cell.length_b   1.000
_cell.length_c   1.000
_cell.angle_alpha   90.00
_cell.angle_beta   90.00
_cell.angle_gamma   90.00
#
_symmetry.space_group_name_H-M   'P 1'
#
loop_
_entity.id
_entity.type
_entity.pdbx_description
1 polymer ?
#
loop_
_entity_poly.entity_id
_entity_poly.type
_entity_poly.pdbx_seq_one_letter_code
_entity_poly.pdbx_strand_id
1 'polypeptide(L)'
;VFSSVLSLSKRLAACAAAVTLVATTAHAAPAPTSDTSGPELVIEDNDFLGPGGSDQLSIIPLLFNPHVRVLGFTVVSGDGWENSESAHLRRLLEIIGRTDVPVADGAVYPLVNTRAEMRLHEMQFGTIPWKGAWGGMGSIDKATDTQPASIGPMKEGTPHTAPIAQSAAQFLIEQVHAHPHQVTILAAGPLTNLALAIRQDPTFAQTAKQLIFMGGMLDTSMMSVTGNADFASDFNMIFDPEGAHITLTAPWKAITVVGSVSNDLMLSREYLARLTSKKTALTSYIGAYYEPLPMWDEMTAAIAADPTLITSAVDAYLDIDTSRGPHYGHAFVVPDALVPHGSPMQRMHIVRSIDAQRFRDTFAQEAQSDLPAHGQ
;
A
#
# COMPACT_ATOMS: atom_id res chain seq x y z
N VAL A 1 -16.42 69.60 -9.86
CA VAL A 1 -17.48 70.11 -10.70
C VAL A 1 -18.39 68.95 -11.08
N PHE A 2 -19.57 69.05 -10.55
CA PHE A 2 -20.69 68.14 -10.75
C PHE A 2 -21.22 68.13 -12.17
N SER A 3 -21.77 67.02 -12.57
CA SER A 3 -22.81 66.80 -13.58
C SER A 3 -22.41 65.82 -14.67
N SER A 4 -22.88 64.60 -14.56
CA SER A 4 -23.58 63.82 -15.58
C SER A 4 -23.84 62.40 -15.07
N VAL A 5 -24.79 62.31 -14.13
CA VAL A 5 -25.56 61.10 -13.90
C VAL A 5 -26.91 61.36 -14.51
N LEU A 6 -27.29 60.59 -15.50
CA LEU A 6 -28.67 60.27 -15.92
C LEU A 6 -28.69 59.94 -17.43
N SER A 7 -28.77 58.71 -17.73
CA SER A 7 -29.62 58.06 -18.74
C SER A 7 -28.92 56.79 -19.30
N LEU A 8 -29.11 55.66 -18.64
CA LEU A 8 -29.10 54.35 -19.32
C LEU A 8 -30.00 53.36 -18.53
N SER A 9 -31.24 53.70 -18.39
CA SER A 9 -32.30 52.76 -18.04
C SER A 9 -33.07 52.42 -19.32
N LYS A 10 -33.34 51.15 -19.51
CA LYS A 10 -34.16 50.52 -20.55
C LYS A 10 -33.42 49.92 -21.73
N ARG A 11 -32.94 48.70 -21.53
CA ARG A 11 -33.07 47.53 -22.41
C ARG A 11 -32.55 46.31 -21.69
N LEU A 12 -33.30 45.77 -20.73
CA LEU A 12 -33.20 44.39 -20.29
C LEU A 12 -34.01 43.56 -21.29
N ALA A 13 -33.35 43.02 -22.28
CA ALA A 13 -33.89 41.91 -23.06
C ALA A 13 -33.65 40.63 -22.24
N ALA A 14 -34.76 39.98 -21.90
CA ALA A 14 -34.77 38.70 -21.22
C ALA A 14 -34.16 37.61 -22.12
N CYS A 15 -32.90 37.22 -21.87
CA CYS A 15 -32.35 35.94 -22.30
C CYS A 15 -32.66 34.92 -21.22
N ALA A 16 -33.77 34.20 -21.36
CA ALA A 16 -34.03 32.97 -20.63
C ALA A 16 -33.07 31.92 -21.18
N ALA A 17 -31.91 31.76 -20.53
CA ALA A 17 -31.05 30.64 -20.76
C ALA A 17 -31.69 29.41 -20.13
N ALA A 18 -32.22 28.52 -20.95
CA ALA A 18 -32.61 27.17 -20.52
C ALA A 18 -31.34 26.44 -20.09
N VAL A 19 -31.13 26.30 -18.78
CA VAL A 19 -30.12 25.40 -18.23
C VAL A 19 -30.64 23.98 -18.40
N THR A 20 -30.25 23.35 -19.48
CA THR A 20 -30.46 21.92 -19.64
C THR A 20 -29.52 21.22 -18.67
N LEU A 21 -30.08 20.70 -17.57
CA LEU A 21 -29.36 19.81 -16.64
C LEU A 21 -29.07 18.51 -17.40
N VAL A 22 -27.89 18.40 -17.96
CA VAL A 22 -27.41 17.11 -18.46
C VAL A 22 -27.07 16.28 -17.22
N ALA A 23 -27.98 15.43 -16.82
CA ALA A 23 -27.68 14.37 -15.86
C ALA A 23 -26.69 13.42 -16.54
N THR A 24 -25.41 13.61 -16.25
CA THR A 24 -24.40 12.60 -16.56
C THR A 24 -24.69 11.41 -15.66
N THR A 25 -25.35 10.39 -16.20
CA THR A 25 -25.38 9.07 -15.59
C THR A 25 -23.94 8.58 -15.50
N ALA A 26 -23.40 8.57 -14.29
CA ALA A 26 -22.16 7.88 -14.01
C ALA A 26 -22.37 6.42 -14.42
N HIS A 27 -21.83 6.00 -15.56
CA HIS A 27 -21.68 4.60 -15.88
C HIS A 27 -20.64 4.07 -14.90
N ALA A 28 -21.10 3.30 -13.91
CA ALA A 28 -20.19 2.44 -13.16
C ALA A 28 -19.50 1.54 -14.19
N ALA A 29 -18.19 1.60 -14.23
CA ALA A 29 -17.42 0.62 -14.99
C ALA A 29 -17.83 -0.77 -14.48
N PRO A 30 -18.04 -1.76 -15.38
CA PRO A 30 -18.36 -3.10 -14.93
C PRO A 30 -17.22 -3.58 -14.03
N ALA A 31 -17.59 -4.05 -12.83
CA ALA A 31 -16.65 -4.74 -11.97
C ALA A 31 -15.95 -5.84 -12.78
N PRO A 32 -14.64 -6.04 -12.62
CA PRO A 32 -13.94 -7.08 -13.32
C PRO A 32 -14.63 -8.41 -13.01
N THR A 33 -15.20 -9.03 -14.04
CA THR A 33 -15.77 -10.37 -13.92
C THR A 33 -14.62 -11.34 -13.73
N SER A 34 -14.46 -11.83 -12.50
CA SER A 34 -13.54 -12.91 -12.17
C SER A 34 -14.14 -14.24 -12.67
N ASP A 35 -14.01 -14.49 -13.96
CA ASP A 35 -14.30 -15.81 -14.55
C ASP A 35 -12.97 -16.50 -14.88
N THR A 36 -12.15 -16.70 -13.83
CA THR A 36 -10.99 -17.60 -13.89
C THR A 36 -11.30 -18.79 -13.00
N SER A 37 -11.35 -19.98 -13.55
CA SER A 37 -11.65 -21.24 -12.87
C SER A 37 -10.53 -21.70 -11.89
N GLY A 38 -9.68 -20.81 -11.41
CA GLY A 38 -8.58 -21.07 -10.50
C GLY A 38 -8.41 -19.99 -9.42
N PRO A 39 -7.55 -20.23 -8.42
CA PRO A 39 -7.27 -19.26 -7.38
C PRO A 39 -6.57 -18.02 -7.93
N GLU A 40 -6.76 -16.88 -7.28
CA GLU A 40 -6.02 -15.64 -7.53
C GLU A 40 -4.55 -15.85 -7.19
N LEU A 41 -3.64 -15.61 -8.15
CA LEU A 41 -2.21 -15.70 -7.91
C LEU A 41 -1.71 -14.36 -7.39
N VAL A 42 -1.11 -14.35 -6.20
CA VAL A 42 -0.64 -13.13 -5.54
C VAL A 42 0.84 -13.27 -5.15
N ILE A 43 1.61 -12.21 -5.36
CA ILE A 43 2.88 -11.96 -4.69
C ILE A 43 2.69 -10.70 -3.86
N GLU A 44 3.06 -10.75 -2.59
CA GLU A 44 3.08 -9.58 -1.74
C GLU A 44 4.51 -9.07 -1.58
N ASP A 45 4.72 -7.78 -1.87
CA ASP A 45 5.94 -7.01 -1.62
C ASP A 45 5.67 -6.06 -0.45
N ASN A 46 6.36 -6.24 0.67
CA ASN A 46 6.06 -5.50 1.89
C ASN A 46 7.29 -5.34 2.78
N ASP A 47 7.25 -4.35 3.68
CA ASP A 47 8.22 -4.10 4.74
C ASP A 47 7.72 -4.66 6.08
N PHE A 48 7.65 -5.97 6.18
CA PHE A 48 7.04 -6.80 7.21
C PHE A 48 7.55 -6.54 8.64
N LEU A 49 7.39 -5.32 9.14
CA LEU A 49 7.78 -4.97 10.51
C LEU A 49 7.09 -5.92 11.50
N GLY A 50 7.84 -6.40 12.50
CA GLY A 50 7.34 -7.33 13.49
C GLY A 50 8.12 -7.35 14.81
N PRO A 51 7.59 -8.06 15.81
CA PRO A 51 6.21 -8.51 15.91
C PRO A 51 5.27 -7.36 16.29
N GLY A 52 4.08 -7.34 15.71
CA GLY A 52 3.11 -6.21 15.82
C GLY A 52 3.19 -5.32 14.59
N GLY A 53 2.32 -4.33 14.50
CA GLY A 53 2.18 -3.52 13.29
C GLY A 53 1.11 -4.06 12.35
N SER A 54 0.89 -3.34 11.24
CA SER A 54 -0.08 -3.69 10.20
C SER A 54 0.46 -4.77 9.26
N ASP A 55 1.73 -4.67 8.92
CA ASP A 55 2.40 -5.32 7.80
C ASP A 55 2.24 -6.85 7.80
N GLN A 56 2.50 -7.48 8.97
CA GLN A 56 2.45 -8.94 9.05
C GLN A 56 1.04 -9.53 9.01
N LEU A 57 -0.01 -8.77 9.37
CA LEU A 57 -1.38 -9.31 9.33
C LEU A 57 -1.99 -9.28 7.93
N SER A 58 -1.35 -8.65 6.96
CA SER A 58 -1.68 -8.73 5.54
C SER A 58 -1.70 -10.17 5.03
N ILE A 59 -0.90 -11.07 5.63
CA ILE A 59 -0.89 -12.49 5.27
C ILE A 59 -2.23 -13.21 5.52
N ILE A 60 -3.10 -12.68 6.39
CA ILE A 60 -4.35 -13.36 6.77
C ILE A 60 -5.28 -13.52 5.58
N PRO A 61 -5.73 -12.46 4.89
CA PRO A 61 -6.60 -12.61 3.72
C PRO A 61 -5.92 -13.31 2.53
N LEU A 62 -4.59 -13.46 2.57
CA LEU A 62 -3.86 -14.14 1.50
C LEU A 62 -3.68 -15.64 1.78
N LEU A 63 -3.24 -16.01 2.98
CA LEU A 63 -2.90 -17.41 3.30
C LEU A 63 -4.07 -18.22 3.84
N PHE A 64 -5.09 -17.58 4.43
CA PHE A 64 -6.25 -18.25 5.01
C PHE A 64 -7.48 -18.21 4.09
N ASN A 65 -7.39 -17.55 2.93
CA ASN A 65 -8.42 -17.52 1.92
C ASN A 65 -8.19 -18.67 0.90
N PRO A 66 -9.12 -19.62 0.75
CA PRO A 66 -8.94 -20.74 -0.19
C PRO A 66 -8.98 -20.33 -1.68
N HIS A 67 -9.41 -19.11 -1.98
CA HIS A 67 -9.46 -18.58 -3.34
C HIS A 67 -8.18 -17.83 -3.74
N VAL A 68 -7.20 -17.73 -2.85
CA VAL A 68 -5.90 -17.08 -3.09
C VAL A 68 -4.79 -18.12 -3.04
N ARG A 69 -3.87 -18.02 -3.98
CA ARG A 69 -2.60 -18.75 -3.97
C ARG A 69 -1.45 -17.77 -3.92
N VAL A 70 -0.79 -17.68 -2.78
CA VAL A 70 0.42 -16.87 -2.63
C VAL A 70 1.59 -17.61 -3.30
N LEU A 71 2.23 -16.94 -4.27
CA LEU A 71 3.41 -17.47 -4.96
C LEU A 71 4.68 -17.23 -4.13
N GLY A 72 4.70 -16.19 -3.33
CA GLY A 72 5.79 -15.84 -2.42
C GLY A 72 5.62 -14.44 -1.85
N PHE A 73 6.52 -14.12 -0.94
CA PHE A 73 6.67 -12.80 -0.34
C PHE A 73 8.01 -12.20 -0.75
N THR A 74 8.02 -10.91 -1.04
CA THR A 74 9.25 -10.13 -1.28
C THR A 74 9.36 -9.06 -0.22
N VAL A 75 10.55 -8.91 0.35
CA VAL A 75 10.79 -8.02 1.49
C VAL A 75 11.60 -6.80 1.05
N VAL A 76 11.26 -5.64 1.57
CA VAL A 76 11.94 -4.37 1.32
C VAL A 76 12.18 -3.66 2.65
N SER A 77 13.25 -2.88 2.80
CA SER A 77 13.34 -1.96 3.95
C SER A 77 12.30 -0.86 3.85
N GLY A 78 11.68 -0.57 4.96
CA GLY A 78 10.72 0.50 5.11
C GLY A 78 10.53 0.83 6.58
N ASP A 79 9.53 0.28 7.21
CA ASP A 79 9.23 0.43 8.64
C ASP A 79 10.37 -0.07 9.53
N GLY A 80 11.13 -1.06 9.05
CA GLY A 80 12.38 -1.53 9.62
C GLY A 80 13.45 -1.77 8.56
N TRP A 81 14.54 -2.40 8.96
CA TRP A 81 15.56 -2.87 8.03
C TRP A 81 15.17 -4.22 7.44
N GLU A 82 15.38 -4.38 6.16
CA GLU A 82 14.99 -5.53 5.35
C GLU A 82 15.34 -6.88 6.01
N ASN A 83 16.56 -7.05 6.54
CA ASN A 83 16.99 -8.31 7.18
C ASN A 83 16.19 -8.63 8.45
N SER A 84 15.77 -7.63 9.21
CA SER A 84 14.92 -7.78 10.39
C SER A 84 13.50 -8.16 9.96
N GLU A 85 12.95 -7.48 9.00
CA GLU A 85 11.59 -7.71 8.48
C GLU A 85 11.45 -9.09 7.83
N SER A 86 12.44 -9.49 7.01
CA SER A 86 12.53 -10.85 6.47
C SER A 86 12.57 -11.91 7.58
N ALA A 87 13.30 -11.66 8.67
CA ALA A 87 13.34 -12.58 9.80
C ALA A 87 12.00 -12.65 10.53
N HIS A 88 11.33 -11.52 10.77
CA HIS A 88 10.02 -11.46 11.41
C HIS A 88 8.95 -12.19 10.59
N LEU A 89 8.88 -11.95 9.29
CA LEU A 89 7.97 -12.66 8.40
C LEU A 89 8.22 -14.17 8.42
N ARG A 90 9.47 -14.61 8.20
CA ARG A 90 9.82 -16.04 8.20
C ARG A 90 9.48 -16.71 9.53
N ARG A 91 9.68 -15.99 10.64
CA ARG A 91 9.30 -16.51 11.96
C ARG A 91 7.78 -16.65 12.10
N LEU A 92 6.99 -15.71 11.63
CA LEU A 92 5.53 -15.82 11.63
C LEU A 92 5.08 -17.00 10.74
N LEU A 93 5.65 -17.16 9.56
CA LEU A 93 5.35 -18.30 8.68
C LEU A 93 5.68 -19.65 9.34
N GLU A 94 6.77 -19.76 10.11
CA GLU A 94 7.07 -20.94 10.93
C GLU A 94 6.02 -21.19 12.01
N ILE A 95 5.61 -20.13 12.72
CA ILE A 95 4.60 -20.22 13.79
C ILE A 95 3.28 -20.75 13.26
N ILE A 96 2.86 -20.30 12.08
CA ILE A 96 1.60 -20.74 11.45
C ILE A 96 1.75 -21.99 10.58
N GLY A 97 2.97 -22.55 10.40
CA GLY A 97 3.21 -23.76 9.62
C GLY A 97 3.20 -23.58 8.11
N ARG A 98 3.56 -22.38 7.59
CA ARG A 98 3.61 -22.05 6.16
C ARG A 98 5.03 -21.82 5.65
N THR A 99 5.95 -22.68 6.03
CA THR A 99 7.36 -22.65 5.56
C THR A 99 7.54 -23.08 4.09
N ASP A 100 6.45 -23.50 3.45
CA ASP A 100 6.36 -23.82 2.04
C ASP A 100 6.34 -22.57 1.13
N VAL A 101 5.92 -21.42 1.67
CA VAL A 101 5.86 -20.16 0.91
C VAL A 101 7.23 -19.50 0.88
N PRO A 102 7.80 -19.26 -0.33
CA PRO A 102 9.12 -18.65 -0.44
C PRO A 102 9.11 -17.18 0.00
N VAL A 103 10.19 -16.78 0.66
CA VAL A 103 10.48 -15.38 1.02
C VAL A 103 11.76 -14.96 0.29
N ALA A 104 11.70 -13.88 -0.48
CA ALA A 104 12.84 -13.32 -1.21
C ALA A 104 13.26 -11.99 -0.58
N ASP A 105 14.51 -11.90 -0.19
CA ASP A 105 15.11 -10.67 0.32
C ASP A 105 15.31 -9.65 -0.82
N GLY A 106 15.08 -8.37 -0.53
CA GLY A 106 15.05 -7.32 -1.54
C GLY A 106 15.91 -6.12 -1.24
N ALA A 107 15.37 -4.94 -1.54
CA ALA A 107 16.10 -3.70 -1.42
C ALA A 107 16.30 -3.29 0.04
N VAL A 108 17.55 -3.03 0.38
CA VAL A 108 17.95 -2.53 1.71
C VAL A 108 17.81 -1.01 1.80
N TYR A 109 17.97 -0.31 0.68
CA TYR A 109 17.97 1.14 0.62
C TYR A 109 17.01 1.63 -0.47
N PRO A 110 16.38 2.80 -0.28
CA PRO A 110 15.67 3.49 -1.35
C PRO A 110 16.60 3.81 -2.52
N LEU A 111 16.04 4.08 -3.69
CA LEU A 111 16.84 4.35 -4.90
C LEU A 111 17.67 5.63 -4.80
N VAL A 112 17.14 6.66 -4.17
CA VAL A 112 17.80 7.98 -4.11
C VAL A 112 17.78 8.56 -2.71
N ASN A 113 16.67 8.43 -1.97
CA ASN A 113 16.54 9.02 -0.65
C ASN A 113 17.53 8.40 0.33
N THR A 114 17.92 9.15 1.36
CA THR A 114 18.85 8.73 2.40
C THR A 114 18.42 9.28 3.75
N ARG A 115 18.93 8.72 4.85
CA ARG A 115 18.74 9.28 6.17
C ARG A 115 19.17 10.76 6.25
N ALA A 116 20.26 11.11 5.60
CA ALA A 116 20.75 12.49 5.58
C ALA A 116 19.81 13.44 4.85
N GLU A 117 19.23 13.01 3.73
CA GLU A 117 18.23 13.79 2.97
C GLU A 117 16.92 13.91 3.77
N MET A 118 16.46 12.84 4.40
CA MET A 118 15.28 12.89 5.26
C MET A 118 15.49 13.84 6.46
N ARG A 119 16.67 13.81 7.08
CA ARG A 119 17.04 14.75 8.13
C ARG A 119 17.04 16.20 7.64
N LEU A 120 17.59 16.45 6.44
CA LEU A 120 17.58 17.78 5.84
C LEU A 120 16.13 18.27 5.58
N HIS A 121 15.28 17.39 5.08
CA HIS A 121 13.85 17.65 4.90
C HIS A 121 13.18 18.06 6.24
N GLU A 122 13.41 17.30 7.32
CA GLU A 122 12.90 17.65 8.65
C GLU A 122 13.36 19.02 9.13
N MET A 123 14.63 19.36 8.91
CA MET A 123 15.18 20.67 9.29
C MET A 123 14.56 21.84 8.53
N GLN A 124 14.12 21.62 7.30
CA GLN A 124 13.57 22.65 6.41
C GLN A 124 12.06 22.77 6.52
N PHE A 125 11.35 21.66 6.66
CA PHE A 125 9.90 21.60 6.45
C PHE A 125 9.12 21.06 7.66
N GLY A 126 9.81 20.56 8.68
CA GLY A 126 9.18 20.00 9.87
C GLY A 126 9.40 18.51 10.04
N THR A 127 9.15 18.04 11.25
CA THR A 127 9.40 16.65 11.65
C THR A 127 8.48 15.69 10.89
N ILE A 128 9.08 14.62 10.37
CA ILE A 128 8.36 13.46 9.85
C ILE A 128 8.03 12.56 11.05
N PRO A 129 6.75 12.26 11.33
CA PRO A 129 6.34 11.51 12.52
C PRO A 129 6.94 10.10 12.56
N TRP A 130 6.83 9.35 11.48
CA TRP A 130 7.38 8.02 11.34
C TRP A 130 8.54 8.02 10.33
N LYS A 131 9.66 7.37 10.68
CA LYS A 131 10.91 7.38 9.91
C LYS A 131 11.39 5.98 9.57
N GLY A 132 10.61 4.96 9.91
CA GLY A 132 10.91 3.57 9.63
C GLY A 132 12.30 3.15 10.11
N ALA A 133 13.04 2.49 9.26
CA ALA A 133 14.40 2.01 9.50
C ALA A 133 15.36 3.12 10.00
N TRP A 134 15.09 4.40 9.69
CA TRP A 134 15.89 5.54 10.12
C TRP A 134 15.42 6.18 11.43
N GLY A 135 14.79 5.42 12.32
CA GLY A 135 14.53 5.87 13.68
C GLY A 135 13.13 5.70 14.20
N GLY A 136 12.20 5.15 13.44
CA GLY A 136 10.81 4.95 13.85
C GLY A 136 10.17 6.27 14.29
N MET A 137 9.53 6.29 15.48
CA MET A 137 8.99 7.48 16.11
C MET A 137 10.06 8.36 16.80
N GLY A 138 11.32 7.91 16.79
CA GLY A 138 12.43 8.59 17.49
C GLY A 138 13.09 9.69 16.66
N SER A 139 14.25 10.16 17.16
CA SER A 139 15.06 11.14 16.47
C SER A 139 15.88 10.49 15.36
N ILE A 140 15.82 11.03 14.15
CA ILE A 140 16.62 10.61 13.01
C ILE A 140 18.13 10.73 13.26
N ASP A 141 18.56 11.65 14.13
CA ASP A 141 19.96 11.83 14.48
C ASP A 141 20.57 10.64 15.25
N LYS A 142 19.72 9.79 15.84
CA LYS A 142 20.13 8.60 16.60
C LYS A 142 20.08 7.32 15.78
N ALA A 143 19.54 7.38 14.58
CA ALA A 143 19.41 6.23 13.71
C ALA A 143 20.75 5.88 13.02
N THR A 144 20.89 4.62 12.62
CA THR A 144 21.99 4.17 11.78
C THR A 144 21.71 4.50 10.31
N ASP A 145 22.77 4.78 9.54
CA ASP A 145 22.66 4.98 8.09
C ASP A 145 22.55 3.67 7.33
N THR A 146 22.95 2.58 7.97
CA THR A 146 23.12 1.28 7.31
C THR A 146 22.39 0.19 8.06
N GLN A 147 21.92 -0.79 7.32
CA GLN A 147 21.34 -2.01 7.88
C GLN A 147 22.34 -2.68 8.82
N PRO A 148 21.94 -3.03 10.07
CA PRO A 148 22.79 -3.79 10.97
C PRO A 148 23.15 -5.15 10.39
N ALA A 149 24.40 -5.57 10.56
CA ALA A 149 24.87 -6.88 10.09
C ALA A 149 24.19 -8.06 10.79
N SER A 150 23.59 -7.83 11.94
CA SER A 150 22.82 -8.83 12.70
C SER A 150 21.55 -8.21 13.25
N ILE A 151 20.47 -8.97 13.18
CA ILE A 151 19.22 -8.63 13.87
C ILE A 151 19.37 -8.87 15.37
N GLY A 152 18.75 -8.00 16.16
CA GLY A 152 18.70 -8.16 17.62
C GLY A 152 17.87 -9.38 18.05
N PRO A 153 17.74 -9.60 19.37
CA PRO A 153 16.87 -10.66 19.88
C PRO A 153 15.41 -10.41 19.50
N MET A 154 14.77 -11.42 18.91
CA MET A 154 13.37 -11.39 18.53
C MET A 154 12.49 -11.95 19.65
N LYS A 155 11.43 -11.20 20.02
CA LYS A 155 10.52 -11.60 21.11
C LYS A 155 9.77 -12.89 20.81
N GLU A 156 9.44 -13.13 19.56
CA GLU A 156 8.74 -14.31 19.04
C GLU A 156 9.69 -15.47 18.69
N GLY A 157 10.97 -15.27 18.88
CA GLY A 157 12.04 -16.22 18.55
C GLY A 157 12.63 -16.02 17.17
N THR A 158 13.87 -16.49 16.99
CA THR A 158 14.59 -16.39 15.71
C THR A 158 14.09 -17.45 14.72
N PRO A 159 13.92 -17.14 13.43
CA PRO A 159 13.55 -18.12 12.43
C PRO A 159 14.66 -19.14 12.17
N HIS A 160 14.27 -20.34 11.79
CA HIS A 160 15.17 -21.42 11.34
C HIS A 160 15.23 -21.51 9.82
N THR A 161 14.20 -21.03 9.13
CA THR A 161 14.15 -20.94 7.67
C THR A 161 15.06 -19.83 7.15
N ALA A 162 15.53 -19.99 5.93
CA ALA A 162 16.29 -18.97 5.21
C ALA A 162 15.46 -18.39 4.07
N PRO A 163 15.74 -17.15 3.62
CA PRO A 163 15.17 -16.64 2.38
C PRO A 163 15.70 -17.45 1.20
N ILE A 164 14.99 -17.38 0.07
CA ILE A 164 15.50 -17.99 -1.18
C ILE A 164 16.69 -17.20 -1.70
N ALA A 165 17.49 -17.83 -2.57
CA ALA A 165 18.71 -17.23 -3.08
C ALA A 165 18.48 -16.10 -4.11
N GLN A 166 17.29 -16.03 -4.72
CA GLN A 166 16.92 -14.96 -5.65
C GLN A 166 16.63 -13.68 -4.89
N SER A 167 17.00 -12.54 -5.49
CA SER A 167 16.53 -11.24 -4.99
C SER A 167 15.04 -11.05 -5.27
N ALA A 168 14.39 -10.19 -4.49
CA ALA A 168 12.98 -9.83 -4.68
C ALA A 168 12.65 -9.46 -6.14
N ALA A 169 13.45 -8.57 -6.75
CA ALA A 169 13.23 -8.13 -8.13
C ALA A 169 13.32 -9.29 -9.15
N GLN A 170 14.28 -10.20 -8.97
CA GLN A 170 14.41 -11.38 -9.84
C GLN A 170 13.25 -12.33 -9.65
N PHE A 171 12.83 -12.58 -8.42
CA PHE A 171 11.67 -13.42 -8.11
C PHE A 171 10.39 -12.85 -8.72
N LEU A 172 10.13 -11.56 -8.55
CA LEU A 172 8.98 -10.86 -9.14
C LEU A 172 8.93 -11.04 -10.67
N ILE A 173 10.05 -10.77 -11.37
CA ILE A 173 10.16 -10.91 -12.83
C ILE A 173 9.87 -12.35 -13.24
N GLU A 174 10.53 -13.34 -12.62
CA GLU A 174 10.37 -14.75 -12.96
C GLU A 174 8.93 -15.22 -12.80
N GLN A 175 8.27 -14.86 -11.68
CA GLN A 175 6.90 -15.30 -11.44
C GLN A 175 5.88 -14.70 -12.42
N VAL A 176 6.00 -13.41 -12.78
CA VAL A 176 5.07 -12.83 -13.77
C VAL A 176 5.28 -13.41 -15.16
N HIS A 177 6.50 -13.79 -15.52
CA HIS A 177 6.77 -14.49 -16.78
C HIS A 177 6.34 -15.95 -16.76
N ALA A 178 6.41 -16.63 -15.61
CA ALA A 178 5.88 -17.99 -15.45
C ALA A 178 4.34 -18.03 -15.53
N HIS A 179 3.67 -16.95 -15.13
CA HIS A 179 2.21 -16.81 -15.09
C HIS A 179 1.74 -15.51 -15.76
N PRO A 180 1.94 -15.34 -17.10
CA PRO A 180 1.68 -14.07 -17.77
C PRO A 180 0.24 -13.62 -17.60
N HIS A 181 0.04 -12.38 -17.15
CA HIS A 181 -1.25 -11.72 -16.94
C HIS A 181 -2.16 -12.38 -15.89
N GLN A 182 -1.57 -13.19 -14.99
CA GLN A 182 -2.32 -13.89 -13.95
C GLN A 182 -1.91 -13.42 -12.54
N VAL A 183 -0.71 -12.86 -12.37
CA VAL A 183 -0.17 -12.50 -11.06
C VAL A 183 -0.61 -11.08 -10.68
N THR A 184 -1.35 -10.97 -9.60
CA THR A 184 -1.56 -9.71 -8.89
C THR A 184 -0.34 -9.43 -8.03
N ILE A 185 0.28 -8.27 -8.24
CA ILE A 185 1.30 -7.75 -7.34
C ILE A 185 0.57 -6.91 -6.29
N LEU A 186 0.66 -7.34 -5.04
CA LEU A 186 0.26 -6.58 -3.88
C LEU A 186 1.50 -5.91 -3.29
N ALA A 187 1.53 -4.60 -3.22
CA ALA A 187 2.64 -3.86 -2.61
C ALA A 187 2.14 -3.06 -1.41
N ALA A 188 2.65 -3.34 -0.23
CA ALA A 188 2.24 -2.68 1.00
C ALA A 188 3.39 -1.97 1.72
N GLY A 189 4.63 -2.08 1.20
CA GLY A 189 5.81 -1.33 1.61
C GLY A 189 6.27 -0.30 0.57
N PRO A 190 7.45 0.29 0.76
CA PRO A 190 8.10 1.16 -0.24
C PRO A 190 8.31 0.42 -1.57
N LEU A 191 8.03 1.06 -2.70
CA LEU A 191 7.96 0.41 -4.02
C LEU A 191 9.33 0.12 -4.67
N THR A 192 10.39 0.09 -3.89
CA THR A 192 11.78 -0.05 -4.37
C THR A 192 12.01 -1.36 -5.13
N ASN A 193 11.51 -2.49 -4.63
CA ASN A 193 11.67 -3.79 -5.29
C ASN A 193 10.97 -3.81 -6.66
N LEU A 194 9.78 -3.21 -6.75
CA LEU A 194 9.03 -3.12 -8.00
C LEU A 194 9.74 -2.21 -9.00
N ALA A 195 10.27 -1.08 -8.55
CA ALA A 195 11.06 -0.18 -9.38
C ALA A 195 12.31 -0.87 -9.94
N LEU A 196 13.01 -1.66 -9.12
CA LEU A 196 14.15 -2.46 -9.54
C LEU A 196 13.74 -3.54 -10.56
N ALA A 197 12.60 -4.21 -10.36
CA ALA A 197 12.07 -5.18 -11.31
C ALA A 197 11.76 -4.51 -12.66
N ILE A 198 11.09 -3.36 -12.67
CA ILE A 198 10.77 -2.58 -13.89
C ILE A 198 12.04 -2.13 -14.62
N ARG A 199 13.09 -1.72 -13.88
CA ARG A 199 14.36 -1.29 -14.49
C ARG A 199 15.17 -2.45 -15.06
N GLN A 200 15.06 -3.65 -14.47
CA GLN A 200 15.71 -4.86 -14.97
C GLN A 200 14.94 -5.46 -16.15
N ASP A 201 13.60 -5.43 -16.10
CA ASP A 201 12.71 -5.91 -17.16
C ASP A 201 11.60 -4.89 -17.44
N PRO A 202 11.73 -4.09 -18.51
CA PRO A 202 10.69 -3.14 -18.91
C PRO A 202 9.32 -3.75 -19.25
N THR A 203 9.25 -5.08 -19.41
CA THR A 203 7.99 -5.79 -19.69
C THR A 203 7.29 -6.28 -18.42
N PHE A 204 7.93 -6.21 -17.27
CA PHE A 204 7.42 -6.71 -15.98
C PHE A 204 6.01 -6.20 -15.67
N ALA A 205 5.83 -4.88 -15.63
CA ALA A 205 4.54 -4.27 -15.27
C ALA A 205 3.39 -4.67 -16.21
N GLN A 206 3.64 -4.69 -17.53
CA GLN A 206 2.62 -5.08 -18.52
C GLN A 206 2.34 -6.60 -18.54
N THR A 207 3.28 -7.42 -18.04
CA THR A 207 3.15 -8.88 -17.97
C THR A 207 2.40 -9.32 -16.72
N ALA A 208 2.44 -8.55 -15.64
CA ALA A 208 1.60 -8.76 -14.47
C ALA A 208 0.10 -8.61 -14.81
N LYS A 209 -0.78 -9.15 -13.96
CA LYS A 209 -2.22 -8.94 -14.05
C LYS A 209 -2.59 -7.52 -13.67
N GLN A 210 -2.13 -7.07 -12.51
CA GLN A 210 -2.39 -5.75 -11.94
C GLN A 210 -1.42 -5.44 -10.80
N LEU A 211 -1.37 -4.18 -10.41
CA LEU A 211 -0.80 -3.69 -9.17
C LEU A 211 -1.92 -3.25 -8.22
N ILE A 212 -1.89 -3.70 -6.98
CA ILE A 212 -2.68 -3.16 -5.87
C ILE A 212 -1.69 -2.69 -4.82
N PHE A 213 -1.77 -1.44 -4.39
CA PHE A 213 -0.78 -0.95 -3.42
C PHE A 213 -1.41 -0.15 -2.29
N MET A 214 -0.82 -0.29 -1.10
CA MET A 214 -1.05 0.53 0.08
C MET A 214 -0.20 1.79 -0.04
N GLY A 215 -0.84 2.93 -0.10
CA GLY A 215 -0.17 4.23 -0.23
C GLY A 215 -0.93 5.19 -1.12
N GLY A 216 -0.30 6.32 -1.45
CA GLY A 216 -0.95 7.36 -2.23
C GLY A 216 -2.01 8.12 -1.43
N MET A 217 -1.74 8.41 -0.16
CA MET A 217 -2.63 9.19 0.71
C MET A 217 -2.69 10.64 0.24
N LEU A 218 -3.91 11.13 -0.02
CA LEU A 218 -4.13 12.45 -0.63
C LEU A 218 -4.40 13.57 0.38
N ASP A 219 -4.84 13.22 1.60
CA ASP A 219 -5.30 14.18 2.62
C ASP A 219 -4.30 14.34 3.79
N THR A 220 -3.03 13.97 3.60
CA THR A 220 -2.01 13.90 4.65
C THR A 220 -1.82 15.21 5.40
N SER A 221 -1.72 16.34 4.69
CA SER A 221 -1.51 17.66 5.31
C SER A 221 -2.62 18.07 6.27
N MET A 222 -3.88 17.80 5.90
CA MET A 222 -5.03 18.12 6.77
C MET A 222 -5.10 17.20 7.98
N MET A 223 -4.79 15.93 7.84
CA MET A 223 -4.72 14.98 8.94
C MET A 223 -3.65 15.38 9.95
N SER A 224 -2.48 15.83 9.50
CA SER A 224 -1.43 16.35 10.38
C SER A 224 -1.90 17.54 11.21
N VAL A 225 -2.66 18.46 10.62
CA VAL A 225 -3.22 19.63 11.35
C VAL A 225 -4.31 19.22 12.34
N THR A 226 -5.09 18.19 12.04
CA THR A 226 -6.15 17.68 12.94
C THR A 226 -5.64 16.77 14.06
N GLY A 227 -4.34 16.51 14.14
CA GLY A 227 -3.73 15.71 15.21
C GLY A 227 -3.59 14.21 14.89
N ASN A 228 -3.84 13.81 13.65
CA ASN A 228 -3.62 12.43 13.17
C ASN A 228 -2.28 12.33 12.42
N ALA A 229 -1.24 12.98 12.93
CA ALA A 229 0.04 13.12 12.24
C ALA A 229 0.68 11.77 11.88
N ASP A 230 0.56 10.77 12.76
CA ASP A 230 1.14 9.45 12.55
C ASP A 230 0.47 8.68 11.41
N PHE A 231 -0.80 8.98 11.16
CA PHE A 231 -1.60 8.34 10.12
C PHE A 231 -1.71 9.18 8.85
N ALA A 232 -1.14 10.37 8.88
CA ALA A 232 -1.13 11.31 7.77
C ALA A 232 0.08 11.14 6.85
N SER A 233 1.15 10.52 7.36
CA SER A 233 2.35 10.28 6.59
C SER A 233 2.17 9.03 5.75
N ASP A 234 2.27 9.20 4.45
CA ASP A 234 2.39 8.07 3.52
C ASP A 234 3.84 7.63 3.49
N PHE A 235 4.23 6.86 4.50
CA PHE A 235 5.63 6.52 4.71
C PHE A 235 6.21 5.70 3.56
N ASN A 236 5.43 4.79 2.97
CA ASN A 236 5.87 3.99 1.84
C ASN A 236 6.34 4.87 0.66
N MET A 237 5.63 5.96 0.39
CA MET A 237 5.98 6.89 -0.69
C MET A 237 7.11 7.85 -0.26
N ILE A 238 7.15 8.28 1.00
CA ILE A 238 8.17 9.19 1.54
C ILE A 238 9.53 8.48 1.67
N PHE A 239 9.55 7.18 1.96
CA PHE A 239 10.79 6.42 2.07
C PHE A 239 11.53 6.33 0.74
N ASP A 240 10.84 5.99 -0.36
CA ASP A 240 11.41 5.94 -1.71
C ASP A 240 10.51 6.60 -2.77
N PRO A 241 10.48 7.94 -2.82
CA PRO A 241 9.65 8.65 -3.80
C PRO A 241 9.99 8.33 -5.26
N GLU A 242 11.27 8.14 -5.57
CA GLU A 242 11.72 7.80 -6.92
C GLU A 242 11.31 6.36 -7.29
N GLY A 243 11.40 5.42 -6.37
CA GLY A 243 10.90 4.06 -6.57
C GLY A 243 9.39 4.05 -6.80
N ALA A 244 8.66 4.84 -6.03
CA ALA A 244 7.21 5.00 -6.20
C ALA A 244 6.87 5.61 -7.57
N HIS A 245 7.50 6.71 -7.97
CA HIS A 245 7.30 7.33 -9.28
C HIS A 245 7.58 6.37 -10.44
N ILE A 246 8.71 5.63 -10.40
CA ILE A 246 9.06 4.65 -11.43
C ILE A 246 7.99 3.56 -11.52
N THR A 247 7.53 3.07 -10.38
CA THR A 247 6.54 2.00 -10.32
C THR A 247 5.18 2.48 -10.82
N LEU A 248 4.70 3.63 -10.37
CA LEU A 248 3.36 4.12 -10.66
C LEU A 248 3.23 4.67 -12.10
N THR A 249 4.33 5.03 -12.75
CA THR A 249 4.36 5.46 -14.15
C THR A 249 4.66 4.33 -15.14
N ALA A 250 4.92 3.11 -14.66
CA ALA A 250 5.12 1.94 -15.51
C ALA A 250 3.79 1.48 -16.17
N PRO A 251 3.85 0.76 -17.30
CA PRO A 251 2.66 0.42 -18.10
C PRO A 251 1.88 -0.77 -17.54
N TRP A 252 1.37 -0.65 -16.31
CA TRP A 252 0.48 -1.63 -15.72
C TRP A 252 -0.85 -1.71 -16.48
N LYS A 253 -1.49 -2.88 -16.50
CA LYS A 253 -2.83 -3.04 -17.05
C LYS A 253 -3.91 -2.40 -16.19
N ALA A 254 -3.73 -2.46 -14.88
CA ALA A 254 -4.59 -1.83 -13.89
C ALA A 254 -3.78 -1.53 -12.63
N ILE A 255 -4.10 -0.43 -11.97
CA ILE A 255 -3.54 -0.05 -10.67
C ILE A 255 -4.70 0.30 -9.75
N THR A 256 -4.76 -0.36 -8.59
CA THR A 256 -5.69 -0.02 -7.50
C THR A 256 -4.91 0.61 -6.34
N VAL A 257 -5.40 1.73 -5.87
CA VAL A 257 -4.77 2.53 -4.80
C VAL A 257 -5.60 2.38 -3.53
N VAL A 258 -5.00 1.84 -2.47
CA VAL A 258 -5.59 1.75 -1.13
C VAL A 258 -4.85 2.73 -0.22
N GLY A 259 -5.16 4.01 -0.40
CA GLY A 259 -4.50 5.12 0.29
C GLY A 259 -5.28 5.57 1.53
N SER A 260 -5.81 6.79 1.50
CA SER A 260 -6.48 7.43 2.66
C SER A 260 -7.56 6.58 3.31
N VAL A 261 -8.26 5.73 2.56
CA VAL A 261 -9.31 4.82 3.07
C VAL A 261 -8.77 3.82 4.11
N SER A 262 -7.49 3.46 4.03
CA SER A 262 -6.89 2.51 4.96
C SER A 262 -6.79 3.04 6.40
N ASN A 263 -6.87 4.35 6.60
CA ASN A 263 -6.94 4.97 7.92
C ASN A 263 -8.32 4.83 8.61
N ASP A 264 -9.36 4.44 7.88
CA ASP A 264 -10.74 4.47 8.39
C ASP A 264 -11.05 3.29 9.32
N LEU A 265 -10.25 2.22 9.29
CA LEU A 265 -10.50 1.01 10.07
C LEU A 265 -9.37 0.73 11.07
N MET A 266 -9.76 0.69 12.34
CA MET A 266 -8.84 0.40 13.44
C MET A 266 -8.91 -1.06 13.87
N LEU A 267 -7.75 -1.65 14.11
CA LEU A 267 -7.57 -2.87 14.90
C LEU A 267 -7.78 -2.49 16.39
N SER A 268 -9.04 -2.23 16.78
CA SER A 268 -9.36 -1.77 18.14
C SER A 268 -9.13 -2.87 19.19
N ARG A 269 -9.09 -2.51 20.48
CA ARG A 269 -8.98 -3.50 21.58
C ARG A 269 -10.12 -4.50 21.58
N GLU A 270 -11.34 -4.06 21.28
CA GLU A 270 -12.51 -4.93 21.17
C GLU A 270 -12.37 -5.88 19.98
N TYR A 271 -11.84 -5.37 18.86
CA TYR A 271 -11.63 -6.20 17.69
C TYR A 271 -10.48 -7.21 17.89
N LEU A 272 -9.38 -6.80 18.52
CA LEU A 272 -8.32 -7.72 18.96
C LEU A 272 -8.85 -8.82 19.87
N ALA A 273 -9.70 -8.49 20.85
CA ALA A 273 -10.33 -9.48 21.71
C ALA A 273 -11.21 -10.45 20.92
N ARG A 274 -11.93 -9.98 19.89
CA ARG A 274 -12.69 -10.82 18.96
C ARG A 274 -11.76 -11.75 18.18
N LEU A 275 -10.70 -11.25 17.57
CA LEU A 275 -9.73 -12.04 16.78
C LEU A 275 -9.11 -13.15 17.62
N THR A 276 -8.81 -12.87 18.88
CA THR A 276 -8.11 -13.80 19.78
C THR A 276 -9.03 -14.68 20.62
N SER A 277 -10.34 -14.65 20.37
CA SER A 277 -11.34 -15.45 21.11
C SER A 277 -11.20 -16.95 20.88
N LYS A 278 -10.81 -17.40 19.69
CA LYS A 278 -10.40 -18.77 19.40
C LYS A 278 -8.88 -18.88 19.47
N LYS A 279 -8.34 -19.87 20.15
CA LYS A 279 -6.89 -20.08 20.30
C LYS A 279 -6.33 -20.94 19.17
N THR A 280 -5.57 -20.30 18.27
CA THR A 280 -4.74 -20.92 17.24
C THR A 280 -3.30 -20.44 17.42
N ALA A 281 -2.34 -20.92 16.63
CA ALA A 281 -0.98 -20.39 16.62
C ALA A 281 -0.98 -18.89 16.24
N LEU A 282 -1.71 -18.52 15.17
CA LEU A 282 -1.84 -17.14 14.70
C LEU A 282 -2.51 -16.24 15.74
N THR A 283 -3.68 -16.62 16.26
CA THR A 283 -4.41 -15.74 17.21
C THR A 283 -3.70 -15.63 18.56
N SER A 284 -2.88 -16.62 18.93
CA SER A 284 -2.00 -16.53 20.10
C SER A 284 -0.86 -15.54 19.87
N TYR A 285 -0.29 -15.53 18.67
CA TYR A 285 0.70 -14.54 18.24
C TYR A 285 0.09 -13.12 18.25
N ILE A 286 -1.09 -12.95 17.63
CA ILE A 286 -1.80 -11.65 17.64
C ILE A 286 -2.02 -11.17 19.08
N GLY A 287 -2.53 -12.04 19.97
CA GLY A 287 -2.80 -11.68 21.36
C GLY A 287 -1.56 -11.34 22.19
N ALA A 288 -0.38 -11.81 21.76
CA ALA A 288 0.88 -11.54 22.46
C ALA A 288 1.55 -10.22 22.06
N TYR A 289 1.36 -9.77 20.81
CA TYR A 289 2.21 -8.73 20.25
C TYR A 289 1.45 -7.53 19.67
N TYR A 290 0.13 -7.64 19.39
CA TYR A 290 -0.59 -6.59 18.68
C TYR A 290 -1.29 -5.60 19.62
N GLU A 291 -1.19 -4.34 19.27
CA GLU A 291 -1.86 -3.22 19.91
C GLU A 291 -2.77 -2.50 18.88
N PRO A 292 -3.71 -1.65 19.34
CA PRO A 292 -4.57 -0.89 18.44
C PRO A 292 -3.80 -0.05 17.43
N LEU A 293 -4.11 -0.25 16.13
CA LEU A 293 -3.47 0.42 15.00
C LEU A 293 -4.47 0.46 13.83
N PRO A 294 -4.38 1.38 12.87
CA PRO A 294 -5.11 1.27 11.62
C PRO A 294 -4.72 -0.01 10.87
N MET A 295 -5.69 -0.55 10.13
CA MET A 295 -5.53 -1.81 9.39
C MET A 295 -5.15 -1.50 7.93
N TRP A 296 -3.96 -0.93 7.72
CA TRP A 296 -3.50 -0.46 6.40
C TRP A 296 -3.31 -1.59 5.40
N ASP A 297 -2.43 -2.51 5.73
CA ASP A 297 -2.01 -3.59 4.85
C ASP A 297 -3.02 -4.72 4.82
N GLU A 298 -3.67 -4.98 5.95
CA GLU A 298 -4.74 -5.96 6.05
C GLU A 298 -5.90 -5.61 5.12
N MET A 299 -6.26 -4.32 5.03
CA MET A 299 -7.30 -3.85 4.11
C MET A 299 -6.86 -4.02 2.66
N THR A 300 -5.61 -3.66 2.35
CA THR A 300 -5.07 -3.76 0.99
C THR A 300 -5.00 -5.21 0.54
N ALA A 301 -4.55 -6.12 1.40
CA ALA A 301 -4.52 -7.55 1.15
C ALA A 301 -5.93 -8.15 1.00
N ALA A 302 -6.89 -7.72 1.81
CA ALA A 302 -8.28 -8.15 1.69
C ALA A 302 -8.92 -7.71 0.36
N ILE A 303 -8.62 -6.50 -0.13
CA ILE A 303 -9.05 -6.02 -1.45
C ILE A 303 -8.40 -6.85 -2.57
N ALA A 304 -7.13 -7.24 -2.43
CA ALA A 304 -6.48 -8.11 -3.39
C ALA A 304 -7.13 -9.51 -3.44
N ALA A 305 -7.55 -10.04 -2.30
CA ALA A 305 -8.25 -11.31 -2.19
C ALA A 305 -9.72 -11.25 -2.64
N ASP A 306 -10.40 -10.15 -2.36
CA ASP A 306 -11.81 -9.91 -2.72
C ASP A 306 -12.05 -8.44 -3.10
N PRO A 307 -11.88 -8.06 -4.38
CA PRO A 307 -12.09 -6.69 -4.83
C PRO A 307 -13.56 -6.24 -4.74
N THR A 308 -14.51 -7.14 -4.51
CA THR A 308 -15.92 -6.77 -4.29
C THR A 308 -16.15 -6.12 -2.93
N LEU A 309 -15.15 -6.07 -2.06
CA LEU A 309 -15.14 -5.25 -0.85
C LEU A 309 -15.24 -3.76 -1.15
N ILE A 310 -14.75 -3.30 -2.31
CA ILE A 310 -14.79 -1.90 -2.70
C ILE A 310 -16.23 -1.47 -2.94
N THR A 311 -16.72 -0.47 -2.19
CA THR A 311 -18.08 0.10 -2.35
C THR A 311 -18.08 1.43 -3.10
N SER A 312 -16.95 2.14 -3.10
CA SER A 312 -16.77 3.37 -3.85
C SER A 312 -15.31 3.59 -4.21
N ALA A 313 -15.07 4.05 -5.43
CA ALA A 313 -13.75 4.44 -5.91
C ALA A 313 -13.85 5.59 -6.91
N VAL A 314 -12.73 6.24 -7.18
CA VAL A 314 -12.58 7.31 -8.18
C VAL A 314 -11.41 6.96 -9.07
N ASP A 315 -11.59 7.11 -10.37
CA ASP A 315 -10.50 6.96 -11.32
C ASP A 315 -9.87 8.33 -11.60
N ALA A 316 -8.58 8.43 -11.37
CA ALA A 316 -7.78 9.62 -11.65
C ALA A 316 -6.33 9.24 -11.98
N TYR A 317 -5.61 10.17 -12.58
CA TYR A 317 -4.16 10.01 -12.72
C TYR A 317 -3.48 10.38 -11.41
N LEU A 318 -2.59 9.53 -10.93
CA LEU A 318 -1.85 9.74 -9.70
C LEU A 318 -0.36 9.58 -9.96
N ASP A 319 0.45 10.37 -9.26
CA ASP A 319 1.90 10.24 -9.24
C ASP A 319 2.44 10.76 -7.89
N ILE A 320 3.73 10.61 -7.67
CA ILE A 320 4.44 11.03 -6.48
C ILE A 320 5.37 12.21 -6.81
N ASP A 321 5.36 13.23 -5.96
CA ASP A 321 6.26 14.38 -6.12
C ASP A 321 7.69 13.99 -5.74
N THR A 322 8.57 13.97 -6.74
CA THR A 322 10.01 13.72 -6.57
C THR A 322 10.84 15.00 -6.51
N SER A 323 10.19 16.16 -6.51
CA SER A 323 10.87 17.46 -6.35
C SER A 323 11.33 17.65 -4.91
N ARG A 324 12.59 17.99 -4.70
CA ARG A 324 13.12 18.28 -3.36
C ARG A 324 12.48 19.53 -2.77
N GLY A 325 11.36 19.37 -2.05
CA GLY A 325 10.56 20.44 -1.45
C GLY A 325 9.67 19.90 -0.35
N PRO A 326 8.74 20.72 0.18
CA PRO A 326 7.87 20.31 1.30
C PRO A 326 6.92 19.16 0.95
N HIS A 327 6.76 18.85 -0.32
CA HIS A 327 5.88 17.78 -0.81
C HIS A 327 6.64 16.56 -1.35
N TYR A 328 7.95 16.48 -1.14
CA TYR A 328 8.75 15.34 -1.57
C TYR A 328 8.19 14.03 -0.99
N GLY A 329 7.85 13.09 -1.87
CA GLY A 329 7.20 11.82 -1.52
C GLY A 329 5.67 11.90 -1.35
N HIS A 330 5.04 13.08 -1.51
CA HIS A 330 3.60 13.18 -1.42
C HIS A 330 2.92 12.78 -2.73
N ALA A 331 1.79 12.08 -2.59
CA ALA A 331 0.94 11.76 -3.73
C ALA A 331 0.15 13.00 -4.20
N PHE A 332 -0.01 13.11 -5.51
CA PHE A 332 -0.91 14.09 -6.11
C PHE A 332 -1.73 13.47 -7.24
N VAL A 333 -2.91 14.02 -7.46
CA VAL A 333 -3.82 13.55 -8.52
C VAL A 333 -4.04 14.65 -9.56
N VAL A 334 -4.21 14.20 -10.80
CA VAL A 334 -4.53 15.07 -11.93
C VAL A 334 -5.81 14.56 -12.58
N PRO A 335 -6.85 15.42 -12.72
CA PRO A 335 -8.06 15.08 -13.46
C PRO A 335 -7.75 14.81 -14.94
N ASP A 336 -8.52 13.94 -15.58
CA ASP A 336 -8.34 13.53 -16.99
C ASP A 336 -8.13 14.73 -17.95
N ALA A 337 -8.89 15.82 -17.77
CA ALA A 337 -8.83 17.00 -18.61
C ALA A 337 -7.54 17.83 -18.48
N LEU A 338 -6.74 17.59 -17.42
CA LEU A 338 -5.56 18.38 -17.07
C LEU A 338 -4.25 17.58 -17.18
N VAL A 339 -4.32 16.29 -17.53
CA VAL A 339 -3.11 15.47 -17.70
C VAL A 339 -2.25 16.02 -18.82
N PRO A 340 -0.96 16.32 -18.57
CA PRO A 340 -0.07 16.83 -19.59
C PRO A 340 0.06 15.87 -20.77
N HIS A 341 0.04 16.39 -21.99
CA HIS A 341 0.20 15.56 -23.16
C HIS A 341 1.55 14.84 -23.15
N GLY A 342 1.52 13.51 -23.31
CA GLY A 342 2.73 12.68 -23.28
C GLY A 342 3.25 12.40 -21.88
N SER A 343 2.47 12.71 -20.83
CA SER A 343 2.78 12.30 -19.45
C SER A 343 2.81 10.77 -19.34
N PRO A 344 3.77 10.20 -18.58
CA PRO A 344 3.79 8.77 -18.28
C PRO A 344 2.80 8.36 -17.20
N MET A 345 2.10 9.32 -16.56
CA MET A 345 1.14 9.03 -15.50
C MET A 345 0.10 8.02 -15.93
N GLN A 346 -0.23 7.10 -15.02
CA GLN A 346 -1.24 6.07 -15.23
C GLN A 346 -2.56 6.48 -14.57
N ARG A 347 -3.68 6.09 -15.21
CA ARG A 347 -5.01 6.23 -14.63
C ARG A 347 -5.24 5.10 -13.65
N MET A 348 -5.55 5.41 -12.39
CA MET A 348 -5.63 4.48 -11.28
C MET A 348 -7.01 4.46 -10.67
N HIS A 349 -7.39 3.32 -10.11
CA HIS A 349 -8.62 3.11 -9.36
C HIS A 349 -8.37 3.40 -7.88
N ILE A 350 -8.72 4.61 -7.43
CA ILE A 350 -8.46 5.09 -6.06
C ILE A 350 -9.65 4.72 -5.18
N VAL A 351 -9.46 3.81 -4.25
CA VAL A 351 -10.50 3.34 -3.34
C VAL A 351 -10.89 4.44 -2.36
N ARG A 352 -12.20 4.68 -2.22
CA ARG A 352 -12.77 5.70 -1.33
C ARG A 352 -13.53 5.12 -0.16
N SER A 353 -14.12 3.94 -0.32
CA SER A 353 -14.80 3.23 0.75
C SER A 353 -14.89 1.73 0.46
N ILE A 354 -14.98 0.95 1.52
CA ILE A 354 -15.18 -0.50 1.47
C ILE A 354 -16.38 -0.91 2.34
N ASP A 355 -16.83 -2.14 2.16
CA ASP A 355 -17.76 -2.79 3.09
C ASP A 355 -17.00 -3.19 4.37
N ALA A 356 -16.90 -2.24 5.30
CA ALA A 356 -16.15 -2.36 6.55
C ALA A 356 -16.64 -3.52 7.44
N GLN A 357 -17.96 -3.80 7.42
CA GLN A 357 -18.50 -4.89 8.23
C GLN A 357 -18.12 -6.24 7.65
N ARG A 358 -18.27 -6.43 6.35
CA ARG A 358 -17.88 -7.66 5.67
C ARG A 358 -16.36 -7.89 5.80
N PHE A 359 -15.55 -6.86 5.60
CA PHE A 359 -14.11 -6.95 5.83
C PHE A 359 -13.79 -7.48 7.23
N ARG A 360 -14.35 -6.86 8.29
CA ARG A 360 -14.08 -7.26 9.67
C ARG A 360 -14.56 -8.69 9.97
N ASP A 361 -15.70 -9.08 9.41
CA ASP A 361 -16.26 -10.41 9.65
C ASP A 361 -15.43 -11.50 8.97
N THR A 362 -15.06 -11.29 7.70
CA THR A 362 -14.22 -12.21 6.92
C THR A 362 -12.83 -12.32 7.52
N PHE A 363 -12.17 -11.19 7.82
CA PHE A 363 -10.84 -11.18 8.41
C PHE A 363 -10.79 -11.91 9.76
N ALA A 364 -11.81 -11.71 10.62
CA ALA A 364 -11.88 -12.43 11.89
C ALA A 364 -12.13 -13.94 11.70
N GLN A 365 -12.92 -14.32 10.72
CA GLN A 365 -13.16 -15.71 10.38
C GLN A 365 -11.87 -16.37 9.87
N GLU A 366 -11.16 -15.73 8.96
CA GLU A 366 -9.89 -16.19 8.41
C GLU A 366 -8.82 -16.35 9.52
N ALA A 367 -8.63 -15.31 10.35
CA ALA A 367 -7.66 -15.33 11.45
C ALA A 367 -7.90 -16.50 12.45
N GLN A 368 -9.17 -16.90 12.61
CA GLN A 368 -9.59 -17.98 13.51
C GLN A 368 -9.71 -19.35 12.82
N SER A 369 -9.53 -19.41 11.51
CA SER A 369 -9.61 -20.66 10.75
C SER A 369 -8.31 -21.46 10.86
N ASP A 370 -8.39 -22.73 10.48
CA ASP A 370 -7.20 -23.51 10.13
C ASP A 370 -6.78 -23.12 8.69
N LEU A 371 -5.49 -23.26 8.41
CA LEU A 371 -5.00 -23.03 7.06
C LEU A 371 -5.74 -23.91 6.05
N PRO A 372 -6.15 -23.39 4.89
CA PRO A 372 -6.73 -24.20 3.83
C PRO A 372 -5.78 -25.34 3.44
N ALA A 373 -6.31 -26.53 3.25
CA ALA A 373 -5.54 -27.60 2.63
C ALA A 373 -5.26 -27.20 1.18
N HIS A 374 -4.06 -26.72 0.91
CA HIS A 374 -3.63 -26.49 -0.47
C HIS A 374 -3.45 -27.87 -1.12
N GLY A 375 -4.23 -28.16 -2.17
CA GLY A 375 -3.99 -29.35 -3.00
C GLY A 375 -2.54 -29.33 -3.49
N GLN A 376 -1.85 -30.44 -3.27
CA GLN A 376 -0.49 -30.71 -3.74
C GLN A 376 -0.39 -30.59 -5.25
#